data_2c3ce6049d6e99ccf68984fd81b091da
#
_entry.id   2c3ce6049d6e99ccf68984fd81b091da
#
_cell.length_a   1.000
_cell.length_b   1.000
_cell.length_c   1.000
_cell.angle_alpha   90.00
_cell.angle_beta   90.00
_cell.angle_gamma   90.00
#
_symmetry.space_group_name_H-M   'P 1'
#
loop_
_entity.id
_entity.type
_entity.pdbx_description
1 polymer ?
#
loop_
_entity_poly.entity_id
_entity_poly.type
_entity_poly.pdbx_seq_one_letter_code
_entity_poly.pdbx_strand_id
1 'polypeptide(L)'
;MNYQGTLIAVADIERAKEFYHSVLGLEVMVDAGEHIQLTGGLFLQTVDSWAEFIHKKATEVVLENNASELYFETDDMDDFIKLLDGRSDILYLHPLLEHSWGQRAVRFYDLDKHIIEVSESITMVVRRFLDSGLTIEETANRTGVDVGYIENVLKQ
;
A
#
# COMPACT_ATOMS: atom_id res chain seq x y z
N MET A 1 -23.94 6.93 -4.21
CA MET A 1 -23.05 5.75 -4.17
C MET A 1 -21.91 6.06 -3.23
N ASN A 2 -21.44 5.06 -2.44
CA ASN A 2 -20.28 5.21 -1.56
C ASN A 2 -19.28 4.10 -1.92
N TYR A 3 -18.03 4.45 -2.13
CA TYR A 3 -16.96 3.48 -2.31
C TYR A 3 -16.70 2.78 -0.97
N GLN A 4 -16.66 1.44 -0.98
CA GLN A 4 -16.47 0.64 0.25
C GLN A 4 -15.08 0.01 0.31
N GLY A 5 -14.40 -0.15 -0.82
CA GLY A 5 -13.07 -0.73 -0.87
C GLY A 5 -12.78 -1.50 -2.15
N THR A 6 -11.60 -2.12 -2.17
CA THR A 6 -11.11 -2.95 -3.28
C THR A 6 -11.14 -4.42 -2.89
N LEU A 7 -11.66 -5.26 -3.76
CA LEU A 7 -11.57 -6.72 -3.63
C LEU A 7 -10.48 -7.24 -4.55
N ILE A 8 -9.63 -8.11 -4.03
CA ILE A 8 -8.62 -8.85 -4.80
C ILE A 8 -8.83 -10.35 -4.64
N ALA A 9 -8.57 -11.09 -5.72
CA ALA A 9 -8.61 -12.56 -5.71
C ALA A 9 -7.26 -13.11 -5.24
N VAL A 10 -7.28 -14.09 -4.33
CA VAL A 10 -6.08 -14.72 -3.76
C VAL A 10 -6.14 -16.23 -3.90
N ALA A 11 -4.99 -16.88 -4.10
CA ALA A 11 -4.93 -18.33 -4.24
C ALA A 11 -5.14 -19.07 -2.90
N ASP A 12 -4.64 -18.48 -1.81
CA ASP A 12 -4.74 -19.03 -0.46
C ASP A 12 -5.11 -17.93 0.53
N ILE A 13 -6.33 -18.02 1.06
CA ILE A 13 -6.91 -16.97 1.92
C ILE A 13 -6.17 -16.84 3.27
N GLU A 14 -5.73 -17.95 3.86
CA GLU A 14 -5.04 -17.92 5.15
C GLU A 14 -3.63 -17.34 5.02
N ARG A 15 -2.90 -17.71 3.98
CA ARG A 15 -1.60 -17.13 3.68
C ARG A 15 -1.70 -15.63 3.34
N ALA A 16 -2.74 -15.23 2.61
CA ALA A 16 -2.98 -13.83 2.30
C ALA A 16 -3.28 -13.02 3.57
N LYS A 17 -4.16 -13.51 4.47
CA LYS A 17 -4.44 -12.86 5.76
C LYS A 17 -3.16 -12.63 6.56
N GLU A 18 -2.34 -13.67 6.71
CA GLU A 18 -1.07 -13.59 7.45
C GLU A 18 -0.11 -12.59 6.81
N PHE A 19 -0.01 -12.58 5.49
CA PHE A 19 0.84 -11.63 4.76
C PHE A 19 0.38 -10.18 5.00
N TYR A 20 -0.89 -9.86 4.78
CA TYR A 20 -1.41 -8.51 4.94
C TYR A 20 -1.36 -8.04 6.39
N HIS A 21 -1.55 -8.95 7.36
CA HIS A 21 -1.37 -8.64 8.77
C HIS A 21 0.10 -8.37 9.11
N SER A 22 1.01 -9.29 8.79
CA SER A 22 2.41 -9.22 9.23
C SER A 22 3.24 -8.17 8.47
N VAL A 23 2.86 -7.80 7.24
CA VAL A 23 3.58 -6.82 6.42
C VAL A 23 2.97 -5.42 6.54
N LEU A 24 1.65 -5.32 6.53
CA LEU A 24 0.94 -4.03 6.44
C LEU A 24 0.11 -3.70 7.70
N GLY A 25 0.10 -4.59 8.70
CA GLY A 25 -0.65 -4.38 9.95
C GLY A 25 -2.16 -4.38 9.77
N LEU A 26 -2.69 -4.98 8.68
CA LEU A 26 -4.12 -5.03 8.45
C LEU A 26 -4.77 -6.09 9.33
N GLU A 27 -5.91 -5.73 9.93
CA GLU A 27 -6.68 -6.62 10.81
C GLU A 27 -7.91 -7.18 10.12
N VAL A 28 -8.30 -8.40 10.47
CA VAL A 28 -9.53 -9.03 9.97
C VAL A 28 -10.73 -8.38 10.65
N MET A 29 -11.62 -7.79 9.86
CA MET A 29 -12.88 -7.20 10.31
C MET A 29 -14.05 -8.17 10.18
N VAL A 30 -14.07 -8.94 9.09
CA VAL A 30 -15.09 -9.98 8.82
C VAL A 30 -14.38 -11.18 8.20
N ASP A 31 -14.67 -12.37 8.72
CA ASP A 31 -14.22 -13.64 8.17
C ASP A 31 -15.42 -14.50 7.80
N ALA A 32 -15.64 -14.72 6.50
CA ALA A 32 -16.66 -15.60 5.96
C ALA A 32 -16.05 -16.81 5.21
N GLY A 33 -14.84 -17.22 5.60
CA GLY A 33 -14.10 -18.32 4.99
C GLY A 33 -13.44 -17.93 3.66
N GLU A 34 -14.14 -18.04 2.55
CA GLU A 34 -13.62 -17.69 1.22
C GLU A 34 -13.64 -16.18 0.92
N HIS A 35 -14.24 -15.38 1.80
CA HIS A 35 -14.33 -13.92 1.68
C HIS A 35 -13.97 -13.27 3.01
N ILE A 36 -12.94 -12.43 3.00
CA ILE A 36 -12.41 -11.74 4.17
C ILE A 36 -12.47 -10.23 3.93
N GLN A 37 -12.92 -9.49 4.93
CA GLN A 37 -12.75 -8.04 4.96
C GLN A 37 -11.62 -7.68 5.93
N LEU A 38 -10.65 -6.94 5.44
CA LEU A 38 -9.58 -6.35 6.23
C LEU A 38 -9.85 -4.87 6.53
N THR A 39 -9.14 -4.33 7.51
CA THR A 39 -9.12 -2.89 7.77
C THR A 39 -8.70 -2.12 6.52
N GLY A 40 -9.03 -0.81 6.45
CA GLY A 40 -8.69 0.02 5.28
C GLY A 40 -9.55 -0.23 4.03
N GLY A 41 -10.54 -1.14 4.08
CA GLY A 41 -11.42 -1.41 2.93
C GLY A 41 -10.81 -2.34 1.89
N LEU A 42 -9.83 -3.17 2.28
CA LEU A 42 -9.34 -4.27 1.44
C LEU A 42 -10.17 -5.52 1.70
N PHE A 43 -10.62 -6.18 0.62
CA PHE A 43 -11.32 -7.44 0.66
C PHE A 43 -10.51 -8.51 -0.06
N LEU A 44 -10.41 -9.69 0.55
CA LEU A 44 -9.78 -10.88 -0.04
C LEU A 44 -10.87 -11.87 -0.39
N GLN A 45 -10.74 -12.53 -1.54
CA GLN A 45 -11.62 -13.63 -1.94
C GLN A 45 -10.82 -14.71 -2.62
N THR A 46 -11.13 -15.99 -2.37
CA THR A 46 -10.45 -17.07 -3.08
C THR A 46 -10.70 -16.99 -4.59
N VAL A 47 -9.71 -17.38 -5.41
CA VAL A 47 -9.82 -17.35 -6.88
C VAL A 47 -11.06 -18.12 -7.37
N ASP A 48 -11.35 -19.29 -6.78
CA ASP A 48 -12.49 -20.11 -7.19
C ASP A 48 -13.82 -19.42 -6.91
N SER A 49 -14.01 -18.94 -5.69
CA SER A 49 -15.22 -18.20 -5.28
C SER A 49 -15.37 -16.90 -6.09
N TRP A 50 -14.27 -16.15 -6.31
CA TRP A 50 -14.31 -14.96 -7.16
C TRP A 50 -14.74 -15.27 -8.59
N ALA A 51 -14.18 -16.32 -9.20
CA ALA A 51 -14.53 -16.73 -10.56
C ALA A 51 -16.04 -17.07 -10.68
N GLU A 52 -16.62 -17.75 -9.68
CA GLU A 52 -18.06 -18.02 -9.63
C GLU A 52 -18.88 -16.73 -9.60
N PHE A 53 -18.53 -15.76 -8.74
CA PHE A 53 -19.24 -14.50 -8.61
C PHE A 53 -19.27 -13.67 -9.91
N ILE A 54 -18.17 -13.70 -10.69
CA ILE A 54 -18.11 -12.98 -11.96
C ILE A 54 -18.51 -13.85 -13.17
N HIS A 55 -18.99 -15.07 -12.96
CA HIS A 55 -19.38 -16.03 -14.00
C HIS A 55 -18.25 -16.35 -15.00
N LYS A 56 -17.06 -16.59 -14.48
CA LYS A 56 -15.86 -16.95 -15.21
C LYS A 56 -15.32 -18.29 -14.73
N LYS A 57 -14.31 -18.82 -15.43
CA LYS A 57 -13.52 -19.96 -14.93
C LYS A 57 -12.34 -19.42 -14.11
N ALA A 58 -11.90 -20.16 -13.09
CA ALA A 58 -10.72 -19.81 -12.31
C ALA A 58 -9.47 -19.55 -13.18
N THR A 59 -9.33 -20.30 -14.30
CA THR A 59 -8.24 -20.13 -15.27
C THR A 59 -8.29 -18.82 -16.07
N GLU A 60 -9.38 -18.07 -16.01
CA GLU A 60 -9.53 -16.75 -16.64
C GLU A 60 -9.19 -15.61 -15.67
N VAL A 61 -8.98 -15.91 -14.38
CA VAL A 61 -8.57 -14.93 -13.38
C VAL A 61 -7.03 -14.77 -13.47
N VAL A 62 -6.60 -13.58 -13.86
CA VAL A 62 -5.17 -13.26 -14.03
C VAL A 62 -4.72 -12.45 -12.82
N LEU A 63 -3.94 -13.07 -11.93
CA LEU A 63 -3.44 -12.42 -10.70
C LEU A 63 -2.28 -11.46 -11.02
N GLU A 64 -1.25 -11.91 -11.74
CA GLU A 64 -0.11 -11.07 -12.15
C GLU A 64 -0.44 -10.28 -13.43
N ASN A 65 -1.24 -9.19 -13.28
CA ASN A 65 -1.66 -8.38 -14.43
C ASN A 65 -0.98 -7.00 -14.52
N ASN A 66 -0.34 -6.52 -13.43
CA ASN A 66 0.36 -5.24 -13.33
C ASN A 66 -0.49 -4.01 -13.74
N ALA A 67 -1.82 -4.11 -13.65
CA ALA A 67 -2.75 -3.08 -14.11
C ALA A 67 -3.29 -2.19 -12.97
N SER A 68 -2.98 -2.54 -11.73
CA SER A 68 -3.41 -1.83 -10.52
C SER A 68 -2.40 -2.02 -9.40
N GLU A 69 -2.47 -1.16 -8.41
CA GLU A 69 -1.71 -1.31 -7.17
C GLU A 69 -2.59 -1.01 -5.95
N LEU A 70 -2.21 -1.58 -4.83
CA LEU A 70 -2.72 -1.23 -3.52
C LEU A 70 -1.76 -0.19 -2.92
N TYR A 71 -2.27 1.03 -2.70
CA TYR A 71 -1.48 2.16 -2.22
C TYR A 71 -1.64 2.33 -0.72
N PHE A 72 -0.51 2.40 -0.02
CA PHE A 72 -0.42 2.65 1.43
C PHE A 72 0.57 3.77 1.72
N GLU A 73 0.36 4.45 2.84
CA GLU A 73 1.31 5.42 3.37
C GLU A 73 1.81 4.98 4.74
N THR A 74 3.07 5.32 5.04
CA THR A 74 3.67 5.13 6.36
C THR A 74 4.35 6.42 6.83
N ASP A 75 4.29 6.66 8.14
CA ASP A 75 5.04 7.74 8.80
C ASP A 75 6.46 7.31 9.18
N ASP A 76 6.76 6.01 9.12
CA ASP A 76 8.08 5.45 9.41
C ASP A 76 8.55 4.54 8.27
N MET A 77 9.04 5.18 7.20
CA MET A 77 9.56 4.48 6.04
C MET A 77 10.82 3.67 6.35
N ASP A 78 11.68 4.16 7.26
CA ASP A 78 12.94 3.50 7.56
C ASP A 78 12.73 2.18 8.32
N ASP A 79 11.80 2.15 9.27
CA ASP A 79 11.45 0.92 9.98
C ASP A 79 10.64 -0.03 9.09
N PHE A 80 9.80 0.50 8.21
CA PHE A 80 9.11 -0.33 7.23
C PHE A 80 10.09 -1.05 6.28
N ILE A 81 11.12 -0.37 5.78
CA ILE A 81 12.16 -1.01 4.95
C ILE A 81 12.93 -2.08 5.72
N LYS A 82 13.29 -1.84 7.00
CA LYS A 82 13.92 -2.87 7.84
C LYS A 82 13.04 -4.12 8.01
N LEU A 83 11.72 -3.92 8.14
CA LEU A 83 10.78 -5.04 8.20
C LEU A 83 10.80 -5.84 6.90
N LEU A 84 10.75 -5.17 5.74
CA LEU A 84 10.80 -5.86 4.44
C LEU A 84 12.12 -6.58 4.22
N ASP A 85 13.26 -5.96 4.58
CA ASP A 85 14.60 -6.56 4.42
C ASP A 85 14.81 -7.79 5.31
N GLY A 86 14.09 -7.90 6.43
CA GLY A 86 14.09 -9.06 7.31
C GLY A 86 13.27 -10.26 6.77
N ARG A 87 12.59 -10.12 5.63
CA ARG A 87 11.69 -11.12 5.08
C ARG A 87 12.23 -11.73 3.79
N SER A 88 12.06 -13.03 3.64
CA SER A 88 12.48 -13.77 2.44
C SER A 88 11.38 -13.94 1.39
N ASP A 89 10.14 -13.58 1.73
CA ASP A 89 8.95 -13.72 0.88
C ASP A 89 8.57 -12.43 0.13
N ILE A 90 9.34 -11.36 0.28
CA ILE A 90 9.13 -10.10 -0.44
C ILE A 90 9.82 -10.16 -1.81
N LEU A 91 9.03 -9.96 -2.85
CA LEU A 91 9.53 -9.80 -4.22
C LEU A 91 9.36 -8.34 -4.65
N TYR A 92 10.46 -7.59 -4.68
CA TYR A 92 10.45 -6.19 -5.09
C TYR A 92 10.19 -6.02 -6.60
N LEU A 93 9.35 -5.04 -6.97
CA LEU A 93 9.36 -4.44 -8.31
C LEU A 93 10.54 -3.48 -8.42
N HIS A 94 10.74 -2.66 -7.38
CA HIS A 94 11.92 -1.83 -7.19
C HIS A 94 12.15 -1.60 -5.69
N PRO A 95 13.40 -1.47 -5.26
CA PRO A 95 13.72 -1.10 -3.88
C PRO A 95 13.26 0.34 -3.59
N LEU A 96 13.45 0.78 -2.33
CA LEU A 96 13.16 2.16 -1.95
C LEU A 96 13.82 3.16 -2.92
N LEU A 97 13.04 4.08 -3.43
CA LEU A 97 13.48 5.19 -4.26
C LEU A 97 12.78 6.49 -3.85
N GLU A 98 13.40 7.63 -4.14
CA GLU A 98 12.80 8.94 -3.96
C GLU A 98 12.34 9.49 -5.31
N HIS A 99 11.07 9.85 -5.40
CA HIS A 99 10.50 10.52 -6.56
C HIS A 99 11.00 11.97 -6.70
N SER A 100 10.82 12.58 -7.87
CA SER A 100 11.27 13.94 -8.15
C SER A 100 10.66 15.00 -7.22
N TRP A 101 9.47 14.74 -6.69
CA TRP A 101 8.78 15.58 -5.69
C TRP A 101 9.20 15.27 -4.25
N GLY A 102 10.14 14.36 -4.05
CA GLY A 102 10.75 14.06 -2.76
C GLY A 102 10.10 12.97 -1.94
N GLN A 103 8.98 12.40 -2.35
CA GLN A 103 8.36 11.28 -1.65
C GLN A 103 9.15 9.99 -1.89
N ARG A 104 9.48 9.30 -0.82
CA ARG A 104 10.11 7.98 -0.89
C ARG A 104 9.01 6.92 -1.02
N ALA A 105 9.23 5.94 -1.88
CA ALA A 105 8.29 4.85 -2.12
C ALA A 105 9.03 3.54 -2.40
N VAL A 106 8.41 2.42 -2.04
CA VAL A 106 8.84 1.07 -2.39
C VAL A 106 7.68 0.32 -3.02
N ARG A 107 7.94 -0.48 -4.05
CA ARG A 107 6.94 -1.35 -4.66
C ARG A 107 7.38 -2.80 -4.61
N PHE A 108 6.48 -3.65 -4.21
CA PHE A 108 6.69 -5.10 -4.13
C PHE A 108 5.39 -5.84 -4.44
N TYR A 109 5.51 -7.14 -4.67
CA TYR A 109 4.36 -8.00 -4.86
C TYR A 109 3.90 -8.62 -3.53
N ASP A 110 2.59 -8.82 -3.40
CA ASP A 110 2.07 -9.80 -2.46
C ASP A 110 2.33 -11.24 -2.95
N LEU A 111 1.81 -12.23 -2.22
CA LEU A 111 2.01 -13.65 -2.53
C LEU A 111 1.34 -14.10 -3.84
N ASP A 112 0.37 -13.33 -4.34
CA ASP A 112 -0.43 -13.58 -5.54
C ASP A 112 -0.11 -12.62 -6.68
N LYS A 113 0.96 -11.82 -6.55
CA LYS A 113 1.46 -10.87 -7.54
C LYS A 113 0.57 -9.63 -7.75
N HIS A 114 -0.20 -9.23 -6.74
CA HIS A 114 -0.74 -7.89 -6.73
C HIS A 114 0.36 -6.90 -6.33
N ILE A 115 0.41 -5.76 -7.01
CA ILE A 115 1.37 -4.72 -6.70
C ILE A 115 0.93 -3.99 -5.43
N ILE A 116 1.86 -3.84 -4.50
CA ILE A 116 1.73 -3.00 -3.32
C ILE A 116 2.73 -1.86 -3.44
N GLU A 117 2.25 -0.63 -3.31
CA GLU A 117 3.09 0.54 -3.06
C GLU A 117 2.94 0.96 -1.60
N VAL A 118 4.07 1.14 -0.93
CA VAL A 118 4.11 1.85 0.36
C VAL A 118 4.96 3.08 0.18
N SER A 119 4.37 4.24 0.43
CA SER A 119 5.00 5.55 0.31
C SER A 119 5.12 6.24 1.65
N GLU A 120 6.12 7.10 1.77
CA GLU A 120 6.23 8.05 2.87
C GLU A 120 5.00 8.99 2.86
N SER A 121 4.34 9.20 4.02
CA SER A 121 3.24 10.17 4.06
C SER A 121 3.72 11.56 3.67
N ILE A 122 2.85 12.33 3.02
CA ILE A 122 3.22 13.68 2.58
C ILE A 122 3.60 14.59 3.76
N THR A 123 3.02 14.34 4.94
CA THR A 123 3.40 15.02 6.18
C THR A 123 4.86 14.79 6.53
N MET A 124 5.34 13.55 6.42
CA MET A 124 6.73 13.19 6.70
C MET A 124 7.68 13.74 5.65
N VAL A 125 7.29 13.76 4.38
CA VAL A 125 8.06 14.41 3.31
C VAL A 125 8.27 15.90 3.62
N VAL A 126 7.20 16.59 3.99
CA VAL A 126 7.24 18.01 4.35
C VAL A 126 8.18 18.23 5.55
N ARG A 127 8.01 17.46 6.64
CA ARG A 127 8.88 17.55 7.83
C ARG A 127 10.35 17.34 7.45
N ARG A 128 10.65 16.29 6.70
CA ARG A 128 12.01 15.95 6.27
C ARG A 128 12.68 17.09 5.47
N PHE A 129 11.94 17.76 4.59
CA PHE A 129 12.48 18.88 3.83
C PHE A 129 12.72 20.11 4.70
N LEU A 130 11.79 20.44 5.58
CA LEU A 130 11.97 21.57 6.52
C LEU A 130 13.15 21.29 7.48
N ASP A 131 13.28 20.08 7.99
CA ASP A 131 14.40 19.67 8.86
C ASP A 131 15.74 19.69 8.11
N SER A 132 15.73 19.49 6.80
CA SER A 132 16.94 19.63 5.95
C SER A 132 17.31 21.09 5.65
N GLY A 133 16.49 22.05 6.10
CA GLY A 133 16.75 23.49 5.99
C GLY A 133 16.06 24.18 4.80
N LEU A 134 15.17 23.48 4.06
CA LEU A 134 14.32 24.13 3.05
C LEU A 134 13.31 25.07 3.72
N THR A 135 13.06 26.19 3.08
CA THR A 135 11.96 27.10 3.48
C THR A 135 10.60 26.47 3.14
N ILE A 136 9.52 27.06 3.67
CA ILE A 136 8.14 26.64 3.36
C ILE A 136 7.88 26.75 1.86
N GLU A 137 8.30 27.87 1.23
CA GLU A 137 8.12 28.09 -0.21
C GLU A 137 8.92 27.10 -1.07
N GLU A 138 10.18 26.80 -0.68
CA GLU A 138 11.01 25.80 -1.36
C GLU A 138 10.40 24.40 -1.23
N THR A 139 9.89 24.06 -0.04
CA THR A 139 9.21 22.77 0.21
C THR A 139 7.93 22.69 -0.63
N ALA A 140 7.11 23.73 -0.66
CA ALA A 140 5.89 23.80 -1.49
C ALA A 140 6.22 23.59 -2.98
N ASN A 141 7.23 24.30 -3.49
CA ASN A 141 7.68 24.17 -4.88
C ASN A 141 8.21 22.77 -5.21
N ARG A 142 8.93 22.13 -4.27
CA ARG A 142 9.52 20.80 -4.47
C ARG A 142 8.45 19.71 -4.47
N THR A 143 7.51 19.79 -3.51
CA THR A 143 6.51 18.74 -3.28
C THR A 143 5.22 18.93 -4.08
N GLY A 144 4.96 20.15 -4.56
CA GLY A 144 3.67 20.54 -5.13
C GLY A 144 2.55 20.70 -4.09
N VAL A 145 2.87 20.70 -2.81
CA VAL A 145 1.93 20.83 -1.69
C VAL A 145 1.67 22.31 -1.41
N ASP A 146 0.42 22.63 -1.08
CA ASP A 146 0.02 24.01 -0.74
C ASP A 146 0.71 24.51 0.53
N VAL A 147 1.13 25.80 0.52
CA VAL A 147 1.81 26.45 1.65
C VAL A 147 0.99 26.36 2.94
N GLY A 148 -0.34 26.53 2.84
CA GLY A 148 -1.22 26.45 4.00
C GLY A 148 -1.26 25.04 4.63
N TYR A 149 -1.13 23.99 3.81
CA TYR A 149 -0.96 22.63 4.34
C TYR A 149 0.36 22.49 5.11
N ILE A 150 1.48 22.99 4.54
CA ILE A 150 2.80 22.95 5.18
C ILE A 150 2.79 23.69 6.51
N GLU A 151 2.19 24.89 6.57
CA GLU A 151 2.02 25.64 7.81
C GLU A 151 1.21 24.90 8.87
N ASN A 152 0.23 24.10 8.46
CA ASN A 152 -0.56 23.27 9.38
C ASN A 152 0.23 22.06 9.91
N VAL A 153 1.10 21.46 9.11
CA VAL A 153 2.02 20.39 9.55
C VAL A 153 2.95 20.88 10.67
N LEU A 154 3.41 22.15 10.58
CA LEU A 154 4.27 22.76 11.60
C LEU A 154 3.57 23.03 12.94
N LYS A 155 2.23 23.05 12.99
CA LYS A 155 1.44 23.31 14.21
C LYS A 155 1.08 22.04 14.99
N GLN A 156 1.36 20.87 14.43
CA GLN A 156 1.11 19.55 15.01
C GLN A 156 2.36 19.01 15.75
#